data_e609491e1f91b24cdb5b2b4bff71e2b5
#
_entry.id   e609491e1f91b24cdb5b2b4bff71e2b5
#
_cell.length_a   1.000
_cell.length_b   1.000
_cell.length_c   1.000
_cell.angle_alpha   90.00
_cell.angle_beta   90.00
_cell.angle_gamma   90.00
#
_symmetry.space_group_name_H-M   'P 1'
#
loop_
_entity.id
_entity.type
_entity.pdbx_description
1 polymer ?
#
loop_
_entity_poly.entity_id
_entity_poly.type
_entity_poly.pdbx_seq_one_letter_code
_entity_poly.pdbx_strand_id
1 'polypeptide(L)'
;MKINAVFEGGGVKGISLAGAVRAAEMQGVQFEQVAGTSSGAIIATLLAANYSGLDIKRIVENTPFSSFLKRSFIFNLKVISPALRLLVKKGLYSGEALEYWVSRLLEAKGVRTFGDLPDCKLRIVASDITNGRLLVLPEDIKIYGMDPKKLSVARAVRMSASIPYFFDPVVVRYTKLHSSLSIKNKDKPQLQQAHIVDGGL
;
A
#
# COMPACT_ATOMS: atom_id res chain seq x y z
N MET A 1 -19.40 -9.63 18.87
CA MET A 1 -20.08 -8.74 17.90
C MET A 1 -19.22 -8.71 16.64
N LYS A 2 -19.81 -8.85 15.45
CA LYS A 2 -19.11 -8.74 14.16
C LYS A 2 -19.26 -7.34 13.59
N ILE A 3 -18.17 -6.75 13.10
CA ILE A 3 -18.15 -5.39 12.54
C ILE A 3 -17.28 -5.31 11.29
N ASN A 4 -17.56 -4.32 10.45
CA ASN A 4 -16.64 -3.82 9.43
C ASN A 4 -15.88 -2.62 10.00
N ALA A 5 -14.58 -2.53 9.74
CA ALA A 5 -13.74 -1.47 10.29
C ALA A 5 -12.94 -0.77 9.21
N VAL A 6 -12.81 0.55 9.34
CA VAL A 6 -11.98 1.40 8.49
C VAL A 6 -10.93 2.07 9.37
N PHE A 7 -9.67 1.92 8.99
CA PHE A 7 -8.52 2.46 9.71
C PHE A 7 -7.92 3.63 8.92
N GLU A 8 -7.93 4.81 9.51
CA GLU A 8 -7.35 6.00 8.88
C GLU A 8 -5.83 5.98 8.85
N GLY A 9 -5.24 6.79 7.99
CA GLY A 9 -3.81 7.08 7.97
C GLY A 9 -3.41 7.98 9.13
N GLY A 10 -2.13 7.99 9.49
CA GLY A 10 -1.64 8.87 10.56
C GLY A 10 -0.15 8.68 10.86
N GLY A 11 0.58 8.01 9.97
CA GLY A 11 2.01 7.75 10.15
C GLY A 11 2.26 6.97 11.46
N VAL A 12 3.13 7.50 12.33
CA VAL A 12 3.46 6.87 13.63
C VAL A 12 2.26 6.72 14.56
N LYS A 13 1.20 7.53 14.40
CA LYS A 13 -0.05 7.38 15.17
C LYS A 13 -0.76 6.04 14.91
N GLY A 14 -0.40 5.31 13.86
CA GLY A 14 -0.86 3.94 13.62
C GLY A 14 -0.60 2.96 14.79
N ILE A 15 0.33 3.29 15.69
CA ILE A 15 0.56 2.52 16.92
C ILE A 15 -0.70 2.48 17.80
N SER A 16 -1.44 3.59 17.90
CA SER A 16 -2.68 3.67 18.67
C SER A 16 -3.78 2.76 18.10
N LEU A 17 -3.78 2.56 16.76
CA LEU A 17 -4.74 1.66 16.11
C LEU A 17 -4.53 0.21 16.55
N ALA A 18 -3.27 -0.24 16.74
CA ALA A 18 -2.99 -1.58 17.28
C ALA A 18 -3.56 -1.76 18.68
N GLY A 19 -3.45 -0.73 19.52
CA GLY A 19 -4.06 -0.71 20.86
C GLY A 19 -5.59 -0.77 20.79
N ALA A 20 -6.22 0.01 19.91
CA ALA A 20 -7.66 0.02 19.71
C ALA A 20 -8.20 -1.34 19.24
N VAL A 21 -7.52 -1.97 18.26
CA VAL A 21 -7.86 -3.33 17.80
C VAL A 21 -7.80 -4.33 18.96
N ARG A 22 -6.72 -4.29 19.74
CA ARG A 22 -6.59 -5.18 20.91
C ARG A 22 -7.70 -4.98 21.92
N ALA A 23 -8.04 -3.73 22.25
CA ALA A 23 -9.13 -3.41 23.17
C ALA A 23 -10.48 -3.89 22.65
N ALA A 24 -10.77 -3.71 21.36
CA ALA A 24 -12.00 -4.18 20.73
C ALA A 24 -12.12 -5.72 20.79
N GLU A 25 -11.05 -6.45 20.47
CA GLU A 25 -11.05 -7.92 20.58
C GLU A 25 -11.27 -8.40 22.02
N MET A 26 -10.71 -7.72 23.02
CA MET A 26 -10.95 -8.05 24.43
C MET A 26 -12.43 -7.88 24.83
N GLN A 27 -13.20 -7.07 24.12
CA GLN A 27 -14.64 -6.90 24.26
C GLN A 27 -15.45 -7.83 23.34
N GLY A 28 -14.82 -8.83 22.75
CA GLY A 28 -15.47 -9.82 21.88
C GLY A 28 -15.85 -9.32 20.49
N VAL A 29 -15.21 -8.23 20.02
CA VAL A 29 -15.37 -7.74 18.65
C VAL A 29 -14.59 -8.63 17.67
N GLN A 30 -15.25 -8.98 16.57
CA GLN A 30 -14.67 -9.70 15.43
C GLN A 30 -14.74 -8.82 14.18
N PHE A 31 -13.61 -8.67 13.48
CA PHE A 31 -13.52 -7.87 12.27
C PHE A 31 -13.84 -8.72 11.03
N GLU A 32 -15.00 -8.47 10.37
CA GLU A 32 -15.40 -9.21 9.17
C GLU A 32 -14.72 -8.66 7.92
N GLN A 33 -14.94 -7.38 7.60
CA GLN A 33 -14.29 -6.68 6.50
C GLN A 33 -13.48 -5.52 7.06
N VAL A 34 -12.33 -5.28 6.47
CA VAL A 34 -11.43 -4.22 6.93
C VAL A 34 -10.93 -3.39 5.76
N ALA A 35 -10.81 -2.10 5.98
CA ALA A 35 -10.20 -1.18 5.04
C ALA A 35 -9.20 -0.28 5.74
N GLY A 36 -8.24 0.26 5.00
CA GLY A 36 -7.29 1.18 5.59
C GLY A 36 -6.50 2.00 4.59
N THR A 37 -5.93 3.09 5.11
CA THR A 37 -5.08 4.02 4.38
C THR A 37 -3.77 4.19 5.14
N SER A 38 -2.63 4.24 4.43
CA SER A 38 -1.31 4.50 5.05
C SER A 38 -1.00 3.53 6.20
N SER A 39 -0.70 4.02 7.40
CA SER A 39 -0.51 3.18 8.58
C SER A 39 -1.75 2.33 8.92
N GLY A 40 -2.95 2.83 8.66
CA GLY A 40 -4.19 2.08 8.81
C GLY A 40 -4.30 0.91 7.83
N ALA A 41 -3.72 1.02 6.62
CA ALA A 41 -3.64 -0.09 5.67
C ALA A 41 -2.79 -1.24 6.21
N ILE A 42 -1.73 -0.95 6.97
CA ILE A 42 -0.90 -1.97 7.63
C ILE A 42 -1.75 -2.76 8.64
N ILE A 43 -2.47 -2.05 9.52
CA ILE A 43 -3.33 -2.68 10.53
C ILE A 43 -4.45 -3.51 9.89
N ALA A 44 -5.16 -2.94 8.91
CA ALA A 44 -6.20 -3.66 8.17
C ALA A 44 -5.66 -4.93 7.50
N THR A 45 -4.47 -4.84 6.92
CA THR A 45 -3.80 -5.97 6.24
C THR A 45 -3.45 -7.10 7.22
N LEU A 46 -2.91 -6.77 8.39
CA LEU A 46 -2.59 -7.76 9.40
C LEU A 46 -3.86 -8.45 9.95
N LEU A 47 -4.92 -7.69 10.19
CA LEU A 47 -6.22 -8.25 10.56
C LEU A 47 -6.80 -9.16 9.47
N ALA A 48 -6.73 -8.75 8.20
CA ALA A 48 -7.20 -9.57 7.08
C ALA A 48 -6.41 -10.89 6.95
N ALA A 49 -5.14 -10.88 7.33
CA ALA A 49 -4.28 -12.07 7.38
C ALA A 49 -4.42 -12.87 8.69
N ASN A 50 -5.48 -12.64 9.48
CA ASN A 50 -5.78 -13.34 10.75
C ASN A 50 -4.69 -13.21 11.83
N TYR A 51 -4.03 -12.06 11.92
CA TYR A 51 -3.27 -11.69 13.10
C TYR A 51 -4.22 -11.22 14.20
N SER A 52 -4.02 -11.68 15.43
CA SER A 52 -4.76 -11.18 16.59
C SER A 52 -4.31 -9.75 16.95
N GLY A 53 -5.15 -8.99 17.63
CA GLY A 53 -4.77 -7.67 18.14
C GLY A 53 -3.57 -7.72 19.08
N LEU A 54 -3.38 -8.84 19.81
CA LEU A 54 -2.18 -9.06 20.62
C LEU A 54 -0.92 -9.21 19.75
N ASP A 55 -1.01 -9.99 18.65
CA ASP A 55 0.12 -10.15 17.73
C ASP A 55 0.44 -8.85 17.02
N ILE A 56 -0.59 -8.11 16.56
CA ILE A 56 -0.43 -6.80 15.92
C ILE A 56 0.29 -5.83 16.88
N LYS A 57 -0.15 -5.77 18.14
CA LYS A 57 0.50 -4.95 19.16
C LYS A 57 1.98 -5.30 19.30
N ARG A 58 2.31 -6.60 19.45
CA ARG A 58 3.70 -7.08 19.57
C ARG A 58 4.54 -6.76 18.33
N ILE A 59 3.98 -6.95 17.13
CA ILE A 59 4.65 -6.63 15.87
C ILE A 59 5.00 -5.14 15.82
N VAL A 60 4.05 -4.27 16.15
CA VAL A 60 4.24 -2.81 16.11
C VAL A 60 5.27 -2.36 17.17
N GLU A 61 5.18 -2.88 18.41
CA GLU A 61 6.12 -2.54 19.49
C GLU A 61 7.56 -2.99 19.21
N ASN A 62 7.74 -4.12 18.55
CA ASN A 62 9.08 -4.67 18.27
C ASN A 62 9.64 -4.24 16.91
N THR A 63 8.90 -3.46 16.12
CA THR A 63 9.37 -3.02 14.82
C THR A 63 10.12 -1.68 14.92
N PRO A 64 11.42 -1.65 14.62
CA PRO A 64 12.15 -0.40 14.55
C PRO A 64 11.77 0.34 13.27
N PHE A 65 10.78 1.23 13.32
CA PHE A 65 10.27 1.97 12.17
C PHE A 65 11.36 2.76 11.43
N SER A 66 12.43 3.15 12.13
CA SER A 66 13.63 3.74 11.52
C SER A 66 14.31 2.83 10.50
N SER A 67 14.12 1.51 10.59
CA SER A 67 14.67 0.56 9.61
C SER A 67 14.06 0.70 8.22
N PHE A 68 12.85 1.27 8.10
CA PHE A 68 12.21 1.56 6.81
C PHE A 68 12.82 2.77 6.11
N LEU A 69 13.59 3.59 6.84
CA LEU A 69 14.29 4.76 6.34
C LEU A 69 15.65 4.39 5.69
N LYS A 70 15.73 3.22 5.06
CA LYS A 70 16.94 2.86 4.32
C LYS A 70 17.04 3.75 3.08
N ARG A 71 18.13 4.53 3.03
CA ARG A 71 18.48 5.32 1.85
C ARG A 71 18.63 4.39 0.65
N SER A 72 18.04 4.74 -0.47
CA SER A 72 18.23 4.03 -1.73
C SER A 72 19.74 3.93 -2.06
N PHE A 73 20.15 2.82 -2.67
CA PHE A 73 21.54 2.53 -3.06
C PHE A 73 22.24 3.69 -3.81
N ILE A 74 21.48 4.53 -4.51
CA ILE A 74 21.98 5.71 -5.25
C ILE A 74 22.57 6.79 -4.32
N PHE A 75 22.26 6.78 -3.02
CA PHE A 75 22.89 7.72 -2.06
C PHE A 75 24.35 7.39 -1.73
N ASN A 76 24.83 6.21 -2.05
CA ASN A 76 26.25 5.85 -1.89
C ASN A 76 27.16 6.50 -2.97
N LEU A 77 26.57 7.04 -4.05
CA LEU A 77 27.28 7.93 -4.95
C LEU A 77 27.28 9.33 -4.33
N LYS A 78 28.40 9.72 -3.73
CA LYS A 78 28.67 11.03 -3.06
C LYS A 78 28.40 12.27 -3.91
N VAL A 79 27.81 12.16 -5.09
CA VAL A 79 27.72 13.19 -6.13
C VAL A 79 26.30 13.77 -6.29
N ILE A 80 25.25 13.13 -5.78
CA ILE A 80 23.87 13.60 -5.99
C ILE A 80 23.32 14.18 -4.70
N SER A 81 23.04 15.51 -4.71
CA SER A 81 22.43 16.19 -3.56
C SER A 81 21.02 15.67 -3.28
N PRO A 82 20.55 15.70 -2.01
CA PRO A 82 19.17 15.33 -1.65
C PRO A 82 18.12 16.10 -2.46
N ALA A 83 18.39 17.37 -2.76
CA ALA A 83 17.50 18.21 -3.56
C ALA A 83 17.36 17.71 -5.02
N LEU A 84 18.45 17.29 -5.65
CA LEU A 84 18.41 16.74 -7.00
C LEU A 84 17.69 15.39 -7.05
N ARG A 85 17.80 14.57 -5.98
CA ARG A 85 17.06 13.33 -5.88
C ARG A 85 15.55 13.55 -5.76
N LEU A 86 15.11 14.52 -4.97
CA LEU A 86 13.69 14.90 -4.88
C LEU A 86 13.12 15.29 -6.24
N LEU A 87 13.90 15.99 -7.07
CA LEU A 87 13.50 16.35 -8.44
C LEU A 87 13.41 15.14 -9.37
N VAL A 88 14.31 14.15 -9.22
CA VAL A 88 14.38 12.99 -10.13
C VAL A 88 13.51 11.83 -9.68
N LYS A 89 13.51 11.50 -8.38
CA LYS A 89 12.84 10.30 -7.81
C LYS A 89 11.57 10.62 -7.05
N LYS A 90 11.30 11.88 -6.73
CA LYS A 90 10.13 12.36 -5.97
C LYS A 90 10.00 11.82 -4.53
N GLY A 91 11.05 11.17 -3.96
CA GLY A 91 11.08 10.65 -2.60
C GLY A 91 12.50 10.52 -2.03
N LEU A 92 12.64 10.56 -0.71
CA LEU A 92 13.92 10.38 0.00
C LEU A 92 14.26 8.89 0.21
N TYR A 93 13.25 8.03 0.36
CA TYR A 93 13.38 6.61 0.66
C TYR A 93 12.63 5.75 -0.36
N SER A 94 13.11 4.54 -0.64
CA SER A 94 12.51 3.68 -1.69
C SER A 94 11.17 3.05 -1.31
N GLY A 95 10.88 2.92 -0.02
CA GLY A 95 9.72 2.17 0.49
C GLY A 95 9.80 0.64 0.33
N GLU A 96 10.85 0.12 -0.30
CA GLU A 96 11.02 -1.34 -0.50
C GLU A 96 11.19 -2.11 0.81
N ALA A 97 11.82 -1.49 1.81
CA ALA A 97 11.98 -2.10 3.12
C ALA A 97 10.63 -2.32 3.82
N LEU A 98 9.69 -1.37 3.66
CA LEU A 98 8.32 -1.51 4.15
C LEU A 98 7.59 -2.65 3.40
N GLU A 99 7.65 -2.66 2.07
CA GLU A 99 7.03 -3.71 1.25
C GLU A 99 7.56 -5.10 1.64
N TYR A 100 8.88 -5.24 1.80
CA TYR A 100 9.51 -6.49 2.21
C TYR A 100 9.08 -6.93 3.61
N TRP A 101 9.03 -6.01 4.57
CA TRP A 101 8.59 -6.30 5.94
C TRP A 101 7.14 -6.79 5.96
N VAL A 102 6.23 -6.12 5.26
CA VAL A 102 4.84 -6.55 5.14
C VAL A 102 4.73 -7.91 4.46
N SER A 103 5.49 -8.15 3.37
CA SER A 103 5.45 -9.45 2.68
C SER A 103 5.86 -10.60 3.57
N ARG A 104 6.89 -10.42 4.41
CA ARG A 104 7.33 -11.45 5.36
C ARG A 104 6.26 -11.80 6.40
N LEU A 105 5.56 -10.79 6.92
CA LEU A 105 4.44 -11.02 7.84
C LEU A 105 3.30 -11.76 7.16
N LEU A 106 2.93 -11.37 5.95
CA LEU A 106 1.87 -12.01 5.19
C LEU A 106 2.22 -13.45 4.81
N GLU A 107 3.45 -13.71 4.35
CA GLU A 107 3.94 -15.05 4.01
C GLU A 107 3.86 -16.02 5.21
N ALA A 108 4.12 -15.55 6.43
CA ALA A 108 3.96 -16.35 7.64
C ALA A 108 2.50 -16.81 7.89
N LYS A 109 1.54 -16.17 7.22
CA LYS A 109 0.10 -16.52 7.26
C LYS A 109 -0.39 -17.13 5.93
N GLY A 110 0.52 -17.44 5.00
CA GLY A 110 0.17 -18.01 3.69
C GLY A 110 -0.47 -17.02 2.70
N VAL A 111 -0.36 -15.71 2.96
CA VAL A 111 -0.95 -14.65 2.13
C VAL A 111 0.17 -13.98 1.31
N ARG A 112 -0.05 -13.77 0.01
CA ARG A 112 0.83 -13.00 -0.88
C ARG A 112 0.03 -11.98 -1.69
N THR A 113 -1.10 -12.41 -2.23
CA THR A 113 -1.96 -11.65 -3.12
C THR A 113 -3.36 -11.48 -2.53
N PHE A 114 -4.16 -10.60 -3.10
CA PHE A 114 -5.56 -10.49 -2.70
C PHE A 114 -6.37 -11.76 -3.00
N GLY A 115 -5.92 -12.59 -3.95
CA GLY A 115 -6.55 -13.88 -4.24
C GLY A 115 -6.40 -14.90 -3.11
N ASP A 116 -5.45 -14.72 -2.20
CA ASP A 116 -5.23 -15.59 -1.04
C ASP A 116 -6.11 -15.20 0.16
N LEU A 117 -6.83 -14.07 0.07
CA LEU A 117 -7.77 -13.60 1.08
C LEU A 117 -9.22 -13.93 0.68
N PRO A 118 -10.14 -14.10 1.64
CA PRO A 118 -11.57 -14.15 1.36
C PRO A 118 -12.02 -12.92 0.58
N ASP A 119 -12.99 -13.11 -0.33
CA ASP A 119 -13.54 -12.01 -1.12
C ASP A 119 -14.04 -10.87 -0.21
N CYS A 120 -13.79 -9.65 -0.60
CA CYS A 120 -14.15 -8.43 0.14
C CYS A 120 -13.50 -8.29 1.54
N LYS A 121 -12.58 -9.15 1.94
CA LYS A 121 -11.97 -9.10 3.28
C LYS A 121 -11.16 -7.83 3.52
N LEU A 122 -10.42 -7.35 2.52
CA LEU A 122 -9.49 -6.23 2.64
C LEU A 122 -9.70 -5.21 1.52
N ARG A 123 -9.71 -3.92 1.89
CA ARG A 123 -9.61 -2.76 0.98
C ARG A 123 -8.46 -1.87 1.40
N ILE A 124 -7.68 -1.39 0.44
CA ILE A 124 -6.57 -0.48 0.67
C ILE A 124 -6.76 0.75 -0.21
N VAL A 125 -6.72 1.94 0.41
CA VAL A 125 -6.89 3.20 -0.31
C VAL A 125 -5.54 3.79 -0.67
N ALA A 126 -5.37 4.19 -1.94
CA ALA A 126 -4.19 4.87 -2.47
C ALA A 126 -4.61 5.99 -3.43
N SER A 127 -3.69 6.86 -3.83
CA SER A 127 -3.94 7.97 -4.75
C SER A 127 -3.09 7.87 -6.01
N ASP A 128 -3.71 7.91 -7.19
CA ASP A 128 -3.03 8.07 -8.48
C ASP A 128 -2.89 9.57 -8.78
N ILE A 129 -1.72 10.14 -8.51
CA ILE A 129 -1.45 11.56 -8.75
C ILE A 129 -1.20 11.90 -10.21
N THR A 130 -0.99 10.91 -11.06
CA THR A 130 -0.84 11.12 -12.51
C THR A 130 -2.18 11.40 -13.17
N ASN A 131 -3.23 10.68 -12.75
CA ASN A 131 -4.57 10.78 -13.34
C ASN A 131 -5.58 11.47 -12.40
N GLY A 132 -5.15 11.95 -11.22
CA GLY A 132 -5.98 12.69 -10.26
C GLY A 132 -7.16 11.87 -9.73
N ARG A 133 -6.91 10.64 -9.28
CA ARG A 133 -7.98 9.75 -8.80
C ARG A 133 -7.61 9.00 -7.53
N LEU A 134 -8.61 8.75 -6.70
CA LEU A 134 -8.52 7.80 -5.61
C LEU A 134 -8.61 6.37 -6.15
N LEU A 135 -7.87 5.45 -5.55
CA LEU A 135 -7.89 4.02 -5.85
C LEU A 135 -8.33 3.23 -4.63
N VAL A 136 -9.34 2.39 -4.79
CA VAL A 136 -9.75 1.40 -3.81
C VAL A 136 -9.25 0.02 -4.28
N LEU A 137 -8.11 -0.40 -3.75
CA LEU A 137 -7.48 -1.66 -4.10
C LEU A 137 -8.11 -2.83 -3.32
N PRO A 138 -8.25 -4.00 -3.96
CA PRO A 138 -7.66 -4.38 -5.24
C PRO A 138 -8.49 -4.01 -6.47
N GLU A 139 -9.76 -3.63 -6.36
CA GLU A 139 -10.68 -3.52 -7.48
C GLU A 139 -10.20 -2.55 -8.56
N ASP A 140 -9.73 -1.38 -8.16
CA ASP A 140 -9.38 -0.31 -9.10
C ASP A 140 -8.07 -0.55 -9.86
N ILE A 141 -7.30 -1.60 -9.50
CA ILE A 141 -6.11 -1.98 -10.26
C ILE A 141 -6.46 -2.43 -11.69
N LYS A 142 -7.73 -2.81 -11.94
CA LYS A 142 -8.26 -3.13 -13.26
C LYS A 142 -8.11 -1.98 -14.27
N ILE A 143 -8.12 -0.74 -13.79
CA ILE A 143 -7.94 0.47 -14.61
C ILE A 143 -6.61 0.41 -15.38
N TYR A 144 -5.62 -0.28 -14.82
CA TYR A 144 -4.30 -0.48 -15.40
C TYR A 144 -4.15 -1.84 -16.12
N GLY A 145 -5.26 -2.54 -16.38
CA GLY A 145 -5.26 -3.85 -17.04
C GLY A 145 -4.72 -5.00 -16.19
N MET A 146 -4.63 -4.82 -14.88
CA MET A 146 -4.13 -5.84 -13.96
C MET A 146 -5.29 -6.61 -13.30
N ASP A 147 -5.06 -7.90 -13.02
CA ASP A 147 -6.01 -8.75 -12.29
C ASP A 147 -5.96 -8.41 -10.79
N PRO A 148 -7.08 -7.99 -10.17
CA PRO A 148 -7.17 -7.71 -8.74
C PRO A 148 -6.71 -8.85 -7.85
N LYS A 149 -7.03 -10.10 -8.20
CA LYS A 149 -6.66 -11.27 -7.41
C LYS A 149 -5.15 -11.54 -7.42
N LYS A 150 -4.44 -11.09 -8.46
CA LYS A 150 -2.98 -11.23 -8.60
C LYS A 150 -2.19 -10.07 -8.02
N LEU A 151 -2.86 -9.00 -7.57
CA LEU A 151 -2.19 -7.88 -6.95
C LEU A 151 -1.57 -8.32 -5.61
N SER A 152 -0.27 -8.03 -5.42
CA SER A 152 0.40 -8.25 -4.13
C SER A 152 -0.20 -7.34 -3.07
N VAL A 153 -0.58 -7.92 -1.93
CA VAL A 153 -1.10 -7.16 -0.78
C VAL A 153 -0.02 -6.24 -0.21
N ALA A 154 1.23 -6.72 -0.08
CA ALA A 154 2.34 -5.91 0.40
C ALA A 154 2.63 -4.71 -0.52
N ARG A 155 2.53 -4.91 -1.85
CA ARG A 155 2.68 -3.81 -2.82
C ARG A 155 1.55 -2.79 -2.71
N ALA A 156 0.32 -3.22 -2.47
CA ALA A 156 -0.82 -2.32 -2.25
C ALA A 156 -0.65 -1.50 -0.96
N VAL A 157 -0.15 -2.12 0.12
CA VAL A 157 0.21 -1.41 1.35
C VAL A 157 1.30 -0.36 1.08
N ARG A 158 2.35 -0.71 0.32
CA ARG A 158 3.38 0.26 -0.08
C ARG A 158 2.79 1.41 -0.88
N MET A 159 1.90 1.15 -1.85
CA MET A 159 1.20 2.21 -2.59
C MET A 159 0.50 3.17 -1.64
N SER A 160 -0.28 2.63 -0.70
CA SER A 160 -1.05 3.37 0.28
C SER A 160 -0.22 4.13 1.31
N ALA A 161 1.01 3.68 1.60
CA ALA A 161 1.91 4.28 2.57
C ALA A 161 3.04 5.13 1.94
N SER A 162 3.02 5.32 0.63
CA SER A 162 4.03 6.12 -0.10
C SER A 162 3.74 7.63 0.04
N ILE A 163 4.04 8.20 1.22
CA ILE A 163 3.91 9.64 1.49
C ILE A 163 4.81 10.41 0.51
N PRO A 164 4.26 11.36 -0.27
CA PRO A 164 5.02 12.16 -1.23
C PRO A 164 6.22 12.84 -0.59
N TYR A 165 7.29 12.97 -1.35
CA TYR A 165 8.59 13.51 -0.93
C TYR A 165 9.33 12.67 0.11
N PHE A 166 8.63 11.84 0.89
CA PHE A 166 9.25 10.95 1.87
C PHE A 166 9.59 9.60 1.26
N PHE A 167 8.62 8.91 0.66
CA PHE A 167 8.83 7.68 -0.09
C PHE A 167 8.72 7.91 -1.61
N ASP A 168 9.47 7.10 -2.36
CA ASP A 168 9.33 7.07 -3.82
C ASP A 168 7.91 6.58 -4.18
N PRO A 169 7.18 7.27 -5.09
CA PRO A 169 5.90 6.77 -5.60
C PRO A 169 6.03 5.37 -6.20
N VAL A 170 5.00 4.56 -6.05
CA VAL A 170 4.95 3.28 -6.75
C VAL A 170 4.54 3.51 -8.20
N VAL A 171 5.41 3.17 -9.14
CA VAL A 171 5.11 3.32 -10.57
C VAL A 171 4.38 2.09 -11.09
N VAL A 172 3.18 2.30 -11.62
CA VAL A 172 2.42 1.30 -12.36
C VAL A 172 2.52 1.60 -13.85
N ARG A 173 3.08 0.65 -14.62
CA ARG A 173 3.17 0.73 -16.07
C ARG A 173 2.02 -0.03 -16.70
N TYR A 174 1.32 0.58 -17.64
CA TYR A 174 0.18 -0.01 -18.30
C TYR A 174 0.06 0.46 -19.75
N THR A 175 -0.62 -0.34 -20.57
CA THR A 175 -0.93 0.01 -21.94
C THR A 175 -2.35 0.52 -22.02
N LYS A 176 -2.53 1.76 -22.47
CA LYS A 176 -3.88 2.27 -22.72
C LYS A 176 -4.43 1.63 -24.00
N LEU A 177 -5.42 0.77 -23.85
CA LEU A 177 -6.23 0.34 -24.98
C LEU A 177 -7.08 1.55 -25.40
N HIS A 178 -6.85 2.07 -26.59
CA HIS A 178 -7.72 3.12 -27.15
C HIS A 178 -9.13 2.53 -27.31
N SER A 179 -10.11 3.20 -26.73
CA SER A 179 -11.53 2.92 -27.01
C SER A 179 -11.75 3.11 -28.51
N SER A 180 -12.39 2.14 -29.12
CA SER A 180 -12.60 1.89 -30.55
C SER A 180 -13.41 2.93 -31.32
N LEU A 181 -13.28 4.23 -31.05
CA LEU A 181 -14.02 5.30 -31.72
C LEU A 181 -13.19 6.23 -32.61
N SER A 182 -11.89 5.94 -32.82
CA SER A 182 -11.07 6.71 -33.78
C SER A 182 -10.50 5.80 -34.86
N ILE A 183 -11.20 5.68 -35.98
CA ILE A 183 -10.92 4.80 -37.13
C ILE A 183 -9.71 5.30 -37.97
N LYS A 184 -8.94 6.30 -37.55
CA LYS A 184 -7.98 6.96 -38.47
C LYS A 184 -6.50 6.90 -38.11
N ASN A 185 -6.07 6.29 -36.99
CA ASN A 185 -4.62 6.08 -36.81
C ASN A 185 -4.39 4.72 -36.15
N LYS A 186 -3.59 3.86 -36.82
CA LYS A 186 -2.97 2.66 -36.26
C LYS A 186 -1.89 3.09 -35.25
N ASP A 187 -2.27 3.75 -34.18
CA ASP A 187 -1.33 4.14 -33.13
C ASP A 187 -0.89 2.89 -32.39
N LYS A 188 0.42 2.70 -32.35
CA LYS A 188 1.06 1.64 -31.57
C LYS A 188 0.61 1.75 -30.10
N PRO A 189 0.43 0.64 -29.39
CA PRO A 189 0.05 0.65 -27.97
C PRO A 189 1.06 1.50 -27.19
N GLN A 190 0.59 2.62 -26.63
CA GLN A 190 1.46 3.55 -25.92
C GLN A 190 1.60 3.12 -24.47
N LEU A 191 2.82 2.80 -24.05
CA LEU A 191 3.14 2.51 -22.66
C LEU A 191 2.96 3.79 -21.82
N GLN A 192 2.07 3.73 -20.85
CA GLN A 192 1.82 4.81 -19.89
C GLN A 192 2.31 4.44 -18.49
N GLN A 193 2.49 5.45 -17.65
CA GLN A 193 2.92 5.28 -16.25
C GLN A 193 2.00 6.07 -15.34
N ALA A 194 1.53 5.43 -14.27
CA ALA A 194 0.83 6.10 -13.18
C ALA A 194 1.73 6.09 -11.93
N HIS A 195 1.75 7.21 -11.21
CA HIS A 195 2.47 7.36 -9.95
C HIS A 195 1.46 7.25 -8.81
N ILE A 196 1.58 6.17 -8.05
CA ILE A 196 0.68 5.88 -6.93
C ILE A 196 1.38 6.25 -5.63
N VAL A 197 0.65 6.97 -4.79
CA VAL A 197 1.12 7.51 -3.50
C VAL A 197 0.11 7.26 -2.40
N ASP A 198 0.39 7.78 -1.20
CA ASP A 198 -0.47 7.66 -0.01
C ASP A 198 -1.91 8.09 -0.32
N GLY A 199 -2.87 7.33 0.21
CA GLY A 199 -4.29 7.57 0.01
C GLY A 199 -4.88 8.63 0.94
N GLY A 200 -4.11 9.17 1.86
CA GLY A 200 -4.50 10.23 2.81
C GLY A 200 -4.24 11.65 2.31
N LEU A 201 -4.05 11.83 0.99
CA LEU A 201 -3.79 13.13 0.34
C LEU A 201 -5.07 13.77 -0.14
#